data_3abf8c047f25ee8ed9bb73f746c2f5b7
#
_entry.id   3abf8c047f25ee8ed9bb73f746c2f5b7
#
_cell.length_a   1.000
_cell.length_b   1.000
_cell.length_c   1.000
_cell.angle_alpha   90.00
_cell.angle_beta   90.00
_cell.angle_gamma   90.00
#
_symmetry.space_group_name_H-M   'P 1'
#
loop_
_entity.id
_entity.type
_entity.pdbx_description
1 polymer ?
#
loop_
_entity_poly.entity_id
_entity_poly.type
_entity_poly.pdbx_seq_one_letter_code
_entity_poly.pdbx_strand_id
1 'polypeptide(L)'
;MDKSEDAHDKQKPHYLILIGIGLLLAVYASIPIAEESDVRTGSYLRDRGPYDPRPFVDVRAVESFILGANFYQAKNQRWLEEGYVFGGYISLNVQAGSEDDTLHGMSETLLIGAWEVLRQANTAGRWIFGLAHDHTVGGLTTREFADRQGLVETPDDLDTNPDKTFTTLGLLAWEQEFHTGTDKLWGYRVGQLFAAGYFGSAVYLDDDRNFFMARPMAAAAGAQWVGNNDIGLGINVVASQGSHYVSIAAIDGKANRKYPQFDSLLDWELLYLAEVGLERDLGGPDETVVRLTASHLDVSGESPNEGPGQSLMFSAERRFDNLWAVFVRWSKSYERLSGDYRELLSVGTAWLQPFGFNHDFLGFGVFIGDPTDPEKGDEYGAEWSYKIQLTQDVSLMPDLQYWYRKDANDQQTSTWIAGIRGNFEF
;
A
#
# COMPACT_ATOMS: atom_id res chain seq x y z
N MET A 1 45.88 -18.22 16.63
CA MET A 1 44.84 -17.22 16.34
C MET A 1 43.87 -17.87 15.36
N ASP A 2 42.79 -18.28 15.91
CA ASP A 2 41.86 -19.27 15.36
C ASP A 2 40.83 -18.56 14.45
N LYS A 3 40.69 -19.00 13.21
CA LYS A 3 39.80 -18.47 12.18
C LYS A 3 38.60 -19.38 11.92
N SER A 4 38.17 -20.18 12.92
CA SER A 4 37.16 -21.23 12.72
C SER A 4 35.76 -20.92 13.27
N GLU A 5 35.48 -19.74 13.82
CA GLU A 5 34.17 -19.45 14.42
C GLU A 5 33.17 -18.69 13.50
N ASP A 6 33.63 -18.10 12.39
CA ASP A 6 32.77 -17.26 11.54
C ASP A 6 31.91 -17.99 10.48
N ALA A 7 32.05 -19.33 10.36
CA ALA A 7 31.36 -20.07 9.30
C ALA A 7 30.00 -20.68 9.68
N HIS A 8 29.61 -20.62 10.97
CA HIS A 8 28.40 -21.33 11.44
C HIS A 8 27.13 -20.43 11.53
N ASP A 9 27.27 -19.13 11.42
CA ASP A 9 26.15 -18.21 11.61
C ASP A 9 25.42 -17.79 10.31
N LYS A 10 25.97 -18.11 9.14
CA LYS A 10 25.38 -17.74 7.84
C LYS A 10 24.23 -18.64 7.32
N GLN A 11 23.92 -19.75 7.99
CA GLN A 11 22.87 -20.68 7.52
C GLN A 11 21.52 -20.59 8.25
N LYS A 12 21.41 -19.83 9.33
CA LYS A 12 20.19 -19.77 10.13
C LYS A 12 18.97 -19.04 9.51
N PRO A 13 19.11 -17.97 8.69
CA PRO A 13 17.96 -17.25 8.20
C PRO A 13 17.06 -18.03 7.23
N HIS A 14 17.62 -18.93 6.41
CA HIS A 14 16.82 -19.68 5.44
C HIS A 14 15.83 -20.67 6.07
N TYR A 15 16.12 -21.21 7.24
CA TYR A 15 15.23 -22.14 7.94
C TYR A 15 14.00 -21.43 8.53
N LEU A 16 14.12 -20.18 8.98
CA LEU A 16 12.99 -19.43 9.55
C LEU A 16 11.95 -19.09 8.48
N ILE A 17 12.38 -18.75 7.27
CA ILE A 17 11.47 -18.48 6.14
C ILE A 17 10.77 -19.78 5.71
N LEU A 18 11.50 -20.87 5.58
CA LEU A 18 10.92 -22.18 5.23
C LEU A 18 9.95 -22.66 6.32
N ILE A 19 10.26 -22.43 7.60
CA ILE A 19 9.36 -22.73 8.73
C ILE A 19 8.16 -21.80 8.69
N GLY A 20 8.33 -20.51 8.41
CA GLY A 20 7.24 -19.53 8.24
C GLY A 20 6.29 -19.92 7.11
N ILE A 21 6.83 -20.24 5.94
CA ILE A 21 6.04 -20.71 4.78
C ILE A 21 5.37 -22.05 5.09
N GLY A 22 6.06 -22.98 5.76
CA GLY A 22 5.50 -24.25 6.16
C GLY A 22 4.37 -24.13 7.20
N LEU A 23 4.51 -23.24 8.17
CA LEU A 23 3.47 -22.91 9.15
C LEU A 23 2.27 -22.21 8.47
N LEU A 24 2.50 -21.28 7.55
CA LEU A 24 1.47 -20.62 6.76
C LEU A 24 0.66 -21.62 5.92
N LEU A 25 1.33 -22.57 5.26
CA LEU A 25 0.70 -23.64 4.50
C LEU A 25 -0.07 -24.62 5.42
N ALA A 26 0.44 -24.91 6.62
CA ALA A 26 -0.21 -25.79 7.60
C ALA A 26 -1.45 -25.12 8.23
N VAL A 27 -1.37 -23.82 8.54
CA VAL A 27 -2.54 -23.03 8.99
C VAL A 27 -3.59 -22.97 7.89
N TYR A 28 -3.19 -22.73 6.65
CA TYR A 28 -4.09 -22.74 5.49
C TYR A 28 -4.79 -24.10 5.29
N ALA A 29 -4.07 -25.21 5.46
CA ALA A 29 -4.63 -26.55 5.33
C ALA A 29 -5.58 -26.97 6.48
N SER A 30 -5.52 -26.29 7.63
CA SER A 30 -6.28 -26.63 8.83
C SER A 30 -7.55 -25.76 9.03
N ILE A 31 -7.77 -24.74 8.21
CA ILE A 31 -8.96 -23.89 8.31
C ILE A 31 -10.14 -24.62 7.68
N PRO A 32 -11.24 -24.94 8.41
CA PRO A 32 -12.41 -25.57 7.84
C PRO A 32 -13.03 -24.63 6.78
N ILE A 33 -13.20 -25.15 5.57
CA ILE A 33 -13.83 -24.45 4.45
C ILE A 33 -15.31 -24.28 4.80
N ALA A 34 -15.72 -23.08 5.21
CA ALA A 34 -17.14 -22.77 5.30
C ALA A 34 -17.69 -22.67 3.88
N GLU A 35 -18.65 -23.52 3.54
CA GLU A 35 -19.45 -23.41 2.32
C GLU A 35 -20.34 -22.16 2.41
N GLU A 36 -19.86 -21.05 1.91
CA GLU A 36 -20.70 -19.91 1.60
C GLU A 36 -20.43 -19.49 0.17
N SER A 37 -21.41 -19.77 -0.70
CA SER A 37 -21.37 -19.48 -2.12
C SER A 37 -21.68 -18.01 -2.39
N ASP A 38 -20.77 -17.11 -2.12
CA ASP A 38 -20.79 -15.79 -2.74
C ASP A 38 -20.01 -15.87 -4.04
N VAL A 39 -20.73 -16.02 -5.13
CA VAL A 39 -20.16 -16.02 -6.48
C VAL A 39 -19.68 -14.61 -6.77
N ARG A 40 -18.42 -14.35 -6.49
CA ARG A 40 -17.77 -13.10 -6.86
C ARG A 40 -17.44 -13.12 -8.34
N THR A 41 -18.15 -12.30 -9.08
CA THR A 41 -17.84 -11.98 -10.49
C THR A 41 -16.68 -10.98 -10.57
N GLY A 42 -15.50 -11.30 -10.05
CA GLY A 42 -14.35 -10.41 -10.08
C GLY A 42 -13.04 -11.15 -9.95
N SER A 43 -11.99 -10.59 -10.52
CA SER A 43 -10.63 -11.11 -10.41
C SER A 43 -10.11 -11.02 -8.98
N TYR A 44 -9.52 -12.10 -8.49
CA TYR A 44 -8.82 -12.13 -7.20
C TYR A 44 -7.36 -11.65 -7.30
N LEU A 45 -6.87 -11.42 -8.49
CA LEU A 45 -5.63 -10.69 -8.71
C LEU A 45 -5.89 -9.21 -8.42
N ARG A 46 -6.41 -8.93 -7.23
CA ARG A 46 -6.81 -7.59 -6.83
C ARG A 46 -5.61 -6.81 -6.39
N ASP A 47 -5.48 -5.71 -7.05
CA ASP A 47 -4.78 -4.56 -6.61
C ASP A 47 -5.79 -3.66 -5.87
N ARG A 48 -5.60 -3.41 -4.59
CA ARG A 48 -6.44 -2.51 -3.80
C ARG A 48 -5.77 -1.20 -3.49
N GLY A 49 -4.54 -1.07 -3.94
CA GLY A 49 -3.80 0.16 -3.84
C GLY A 49 -4.20 1.17 -4.91
N PRO A 50 -3.50 2.29 -4.97
CA PRO A 50 -3.74 3.35 -5.95
C PRO A 50 -3.63 2.90 -7.41
N TYR A 51 -3.02 1.74 -7.65
CA TYR A 51 -2.84 1.16 -8.99
C TYR A 51 -3.91 0.13 -9.39
N ASP A 52 -5.05 0.03 -8.68
CA ASP A 52 -6.17 -0.79 -9.12
C ASP A 52 -6.99 -0.05 -10.19
N PRO A 53 -7.03 -0.50 -11.44
CA PRO A 53 -7.78 0.17 -12.48
C PRO A 53 -9.31 0.02 -12.35
N ARG A 54 -9.80 -0.90 -11.50
CA ARG A 54 -11.23 -1.23 -11.41
C ARG A 54 -12.08 -0.25 -10.60
N PRO A 55 -11.63 0.36 -9.50
CA PRO A 55 -12.44 1.29 -8.72
C PRO A 55 -12.93 2.51 -9.49
N PHE A 56 -12.19 2.92 -10.50
CA PHE A 56 -12.55 4.10 -11.30
C PHE A 56 -13.75 3.90 -12.23
N VAL A 57 -14.21 2.65 -12.39
CA VAL A 57 -15.31 2.31 -13.30
C VAL A 57 -16.63 2.08 -12.55
N ASP A 58 -16.58 1.49 -11.35
CA ASP A 58 -17.78 0.97 -10.66
C ASP A 58 -18.37 1.90 -9.60
N VAL A 59 -17.66 2.92 -9.13
CA VAL A 59 -18.01 3.66 -7.91
C VAL A 59 -18.74 4.98 -8.16
N ARG A 60 -18.94 5.40 -9.42
CA ARG A 60 -19.41 6.75 -9.71
C ARG A 60 -20.93 6.86 -9.80
N ALA A 61 -21.57 6.99 -8.64
CA ALA A 61 -23.02 7.20 -8.54
C ALA A 61 -23.46 8.67 -8.58
N VAL A 62 -22.52 9.64 -8.58
CA VAL A 62 -22.79 11.08 -8.51
C VAL A 62 -22.38 11.77 -9.81
N GLU A 63 -23.13 12.80 -10.24
CA GLU A 63 -22.84 13.51 -11.48
C GLU A 63 -21.53 14.30 -11.45
N SER A 64 -20.73 14.19 -12.52
CA SER A 64 -19.50 14.97 -12.65
C SER A 64 -19.82 16.47 -12.80
N PHE A 65 -19.20 17.27 -11.96
CA PHE A 65 -19.33 18.73 -12.01
C PHE A 65 -18.52 19.34 -13.17
N ILE A 66 -17.36 18.76 -13.49
CA ILE A 66 -16.40 19.34 -14.46
C ILE A 66 -16.74 18.94 -15.89
N LEU A 67 -17.11 17.69 -16.12
CA LEU A 67 -17.27 17.13 -17.47
C LEU A 67 -18.72 16.76 -17.83
N GLY A 68 -19.67 16.96 -16.90
CA GLY A 68 -21.07 16.58 -17.04
C GLY A 68 -21.35 15.10 -16.82
N ALA A 69 -22.48 14.79 -16.22
CA ALA A 69 -22.88 13.49 -15.70
C ALA A 69 -22.66 12.28 -16.62
N ASN A 70 -22.87 12.45 -17.91
CA ASN A 70 -22.91 11.34 -18.84
C ASN A 70 -21.60 11.12 -19.61
N PHE A 71 -20.62 12.02 -19.48
CA PHE A 71 -19.40 11.94 -20.29
C PHE A 71 -18.55 10.73 -19.94
N TYR A 72 -18.27 10.55 -18.66
CA TYR A 72 -17.46 9.42 -18.16
C TYR A 72 -18.20 8.10 -18.28
N GLN A 73 -19.47 8.06 -17.90
CA GLN A 73 -20.25 6.81 -17.99
C GLN A 73 -20.31 6.28 -19.42
N ALA A 74 -20.65 7.12 -20.39
CA ALA A 74 -20.73 6.70 -21.78
C ALA A 74 -19.35 6.32 -22.36
N LYS A 75 -18.28 7.05 -22.02
CA LYS A 75 -16.93 6.80 -22.49
C LYS A 75 -16.34 5.54 -21.86
N ASN A 76 -16.50 5.39 -20.54
CA ASN A 76 -16.01 4.23 -19.81
C ASN A 76 -16.77 2.95 -20.19
N GLN A 77 -18.09 3.01 -20.40
CA GLN A 77 -18.87 1.87 -20.84
C GLN A 77 -18.40 1.37 -22.21
N ARG A 78 -18.18 2.28 -23.16
CA ARG A 78 -17.65 1.91 -24.48
C ARG A 78 -16.25 1.30 -24.38
N TRP A 79 -15.37 1.87 -23.58
CA TRP A 79 -14.02 1.32 -23.39
C TRP A 79 -14.05 -0.04 -22.71
N LEU A 80 -14.93 -0.24 -21.73
CA LEU A 80 -15.15 -1.56 -21.11
C LEU A 80 -15.60 -2.61 -22.12
N GLU A 81 -16.52 -2.27 -23.02
CA GLU A 81 -16.96 -3.15 -24.10
C GLU A 81 -15.81 -3.51 -25.05
N GLU A 82 -14.87 -2.59 -25.26
CA GLU A 82 -13.66 -2.78 -26.04
C GLU A 82 -12.50 -3.43 -25.24
N GLY A 83 -12.68 -3.72 -23.94
CA GLY A 83 -11.68 -4.34 -23.04
C GLY A 83 -10.69 -3.36 -22.45
N TYR A 84 -10.96 -2.05 -22.46
CA TYR A 84 -10.11 -1.04 -21.85
C TYR A 84 -10.70 -0.53 -20.54
N VAL A 85 -9.85 -0.42 -19.51
CA VAL A 85 -10.13 0.32 -18.29
C VAL A 85 -9.06 1.39 -18.15
N PHE A 86 -9.45 2.62 -17.90
CA PHE A 86 -8.53 3.73 -17.76
C PHE A 86 -9.08 4.74 -16.77
N GLY A 87 -8.23 5.25 -15.90
CA GLY A 87 -8.57 6.27 -14.94
C GLY A 87 -7.33 6.91 -14.34
N GLY A 88 -7.52 7.74 -13.36
CA GLY A 88 -6.44 8.39 -12.66
C GLY A 88 -6.94 9.42 -11.67
N TYR A 89 -6.00 10.07 -11.02
CA TYR A 89 -6.30 11.18 -10.13
C TYR A 89 -5.20 12.24 -10.16
N ILE A 90 -5.55 13.42 -9.69
CA ILE A 90 -4.62 14.49 -9.34
C ILE A 90 -4.91 14.85 -7.88
N SER A 91 -3.92 14.69 -7.02
CA SER A 91 -3.96 15.12 -5.63
C SER A 91 -3.09 16.34 -5.41
N LEU A 92 -3.54 17.25 -4.58
CA LEU A 92 -2.76 18.37 -4.07
C LEU A 92 -2.91 18.40 -2.55
N ASN A 93 -1.81 18.24 -1.83
CA ASN A 93 -1.75 18.35 -0.39
C ASN A 93 -0.97 19.59 0.03
N VAL A 94 -1.42 20.25 1.09
CA VAL A 94 -0.70 21.36 1.75
C VAL A 94 -0.76 21.13 3.25
N GLN A 95 0.41 21.18 3.91
CA GLN A 95 0.56 20.96 5.35
C GLN A 95 1.34 22.09 6.02
N ALA A 96 1.02 22.35 7.29
CA ALA A 96 1.72 23.26 8.18
C ALA A 96 1.97 22.58 9.52
N GLY A 97 3.17 22.73 10.08
CA GLY A 97 3.56 22.18 11.37
C GLY A 97 3.73 23.26 12.43
N SER A 98 3.69 22.86 13.71
CA SER A 98 3.80 23.79 14.84
C SER A 98 5.23 24.12 15.25
N GLU A 99 6.23 23.34 14.84
CA GLU A 99 7.63 23.54 15.22
C GLU A 99 8.34 24.57 14.33
N ASP A 100 7.87 24.73 13.09
CA ASP A 100 8.43 25.63 12.11
C ASP A 100 7.26 26.25 11.30
N ASP A 101 7.30 27.56 11.05
CA ASP A 101 6.29 28.29 10.27
C ASP A 101 6.31 27.94 8.76
N THR A 102 7.01 26.89 8.37
CA THR A 102 7.09 26.46 6.97
C THR A 102 5.84 25.72 6.52
N LEU A 103 5.42 26.05 5.30
CA LEU A 103 4.41 25.30 4.58
C LEU A 103 5.10 24.26 3.68
N HIS A 104 4.57 23.07 3.68
CA HIS A 104 4.90 22.02 2.72
C HIS A 104 3.71 21.80 1.79
N GLY A 105 3.99 21.57 0.52
CA GLY A 105 2.96 21.18 -0.45
C GLY A 105 3.49 20.13 -1.40
N MET A 106 2.59 19.24 -1.77
CA MET A 106 2.85 18.12 -2.67
C MET A 106 1.71 17.94 -3.65
N SER A 107 2.02 17.68 -4.92
CA SER A 107 1.04 17.21 -5.89
C SER A 107 1.45 15.87 -6.48
N GLU A 108 0.50 14.98 -6.60
CA GLU A 108 0.65 13.70 -7.29
C GLU A 108 -0.36 13.61 -8.43
N THR A 109 0.09 13.09 -9.57
CA THR A 109 -0.78 12.69 -10.68
C THR A 109 -0.56 11.22 -10.96
N LEU A 110 -1.59 10.41 -10.86
CA LEU A 110 -1.56 9.00 -11.21
C LEU A 110 -2.46 8.72 -12.41
N LEU A 111 -1.91 8.01 -13.39
CA LEU A 111 -2.64 7.44 -14.52
C LEU A 111 -2.52 5.93 -14.46
N ILE A 112 -3.66 5.24 -14.44
CA ILE A 112 -3.68 3.77 -14.40
C ILE A 112 -4.67 3.22 -15.42
N GLY A 113 -4.42 1.97 -15.84
CA GLY A 113 -5.32 1.31 -16.75
C GLY A 113 -5.01 -0.15 -16.95
N ALA A 114 -5.93 -0.79 -17.66
CA ALA A 114 -5.80 -2.16 -18.13
C ALA A 114 -6.36 -2.30 -19.54
N TRP A 115 -5.73 -3.18 -20.32
CA TRP A 115 -6.20 -3.58 -21.64
C TRP A 115 -6.34 -5.11 -21.67
N GLU A 116 -7.57 -5.58 -21.67
CA GLU A 116 -7.88 -7.00 -21.78
C GLU A 116 -7.80 -7.43 -23.26
N VAL A 117 -6.82 -8.26 -23.57
CA VAL A 117 -6.57 -8.77 -24.93
C VAL A 117 -6.97 -10.23 -25.12
N LEU A 118 -7.21 -10.94 -24.01
CA LEU A 118 -7.62 -12.33 -24.02
C LEU A 118 -8.81 -12.52 -23.08
N ARG A 119 -9.94 -12.93 -23.64
CA ARG A 119 -11.13 -13.31 -22.86
C ARG A 119 -11.67 -14.63 -23.42
N GLN A 120 -11.65 -15.66 -22.59
CA GLN A 120 -12.24 -16.97 -22.88
C GLN A 120 -13.05 -17.41 -21.65
N ALA A 121 -13.84 -18.50 -21.79
CA ALA A 121 -14.75 -18.93 -20.73
C ALA A 121 -14.08 -19.12 -19.35
N ASN A 122 -12.83 -19.58 -19.32
CA ASN A 122 -12.12 -19.91 -18.07
C ASN A 122 -10.80 -19.16 -17.90
N THR A 123 -10.51 -18.16 -18.72
CA THR A 123 -9.26 -17.40 -18.62
C THR A 123 -9.43 -15.99 -19.16
N ALA A 124 -8.78 -15.04 -18.50
CA ALA A 124 -8.64 -13.67 -18.97
C ALA A 124 -7.17 -13.25 -18.89
N GLY A 125 -6.74 -12.47 -19.90
CA GLY A 125 -5.39 -11.95 -19.96
C GLY A 125 -5.39 -10.49 -20.37
N ARG A 126 -4.60 -9.67 -19.66
CA ARG A 126 -4.57 -8.22 -19.85
C ARG A 126 -3.20 -7.61 -19.58
N TRP A 127 -2.93 -6.53 -20.27
CA TRP A 127 -1.87 -5.60 -19.88
C TRP A 127 -2.41 -4.65 -18.84
N ILE A 128 -1.63 -4.42 -17.78
CA ILE A 128 -1.90 -3.43 -16.76
C ILE A 128 -0.76 -2.42 -16.71
N PHE A 129 -1.08 -1.15 -16.48
CA PHE A 129 -0.11 -0.08 -16.47
C PHE A 129 -0.47 1.00 -15.44
N GLY A 130 0.55 1.64 -14.88
CA GLY A 130 0.43 2.75 -13.94
C GLY A 130 1.63 3.69 -14.05
N LEU A 131 1.36 4.98 -14.22
CA LEU A 131 2.33 6.05 -14.30
C LEU A 131 2.01 7.09 -13.23
N ALA A 132 2.96 7.38 -12.35
CA ALA A 132 2.83 8.44 -11.34
C ALA A 132 3.79 9.59 -11.65
N HIS A 133 3.37 10.80 -11.31
CA HIS A 133 4.18 12.01 -11.38
C HIS A 133 3.97 12.84 -10.12
N ASP A 134 5.03 13.01 -9.35
CA ASP A 134 5.05 13.72 -8.09
C ASP A 134 5.80 15.03 -8.24
N HIS A 135 5.29 16.07 -7.61
CA HIS A 135 5.90 17.39 -7.64
C HIS A 135 5.71 18.13 -6.32
N THR A 136 6.84 18.55 -5.72
CA THR A 136 6.84 19.38 -4.51
C THR A 136 6.41 20.80 -4.81
N VAL A 137 5.42 21.30 -4.10
CA VAL A 137 4.92 22.67 -4.16
C VAL A 137 5.50 23.44 -2.97
N GLY A 138 6.12 24.61 -3.22
CA GLY A 138 6.69 25.42 -2.14
C GLY A 138 8.15 25.11 -1.76
N GLY A 139 8.78 24.10 -2.36
CA GLY A 139 10.23 23.90 -2.35
C GLY A 139 10.81 22.98 -1.28
N LEU A 140 10.03 22.47 -0.32
CA LEU A 140 10.42 21.41 0.62
C LEU A 140 9.86 20.07 0.15
N THR A 141 10.69 19.03 0.16
CA THR A 141 10.19 17.65 0.05
C THR A 141 9.45 17.25 1.33
N THR A 142 8.63 16.21 1.26
CA THR A 142 7.93 15.68 2.44
C THR A 142 8.90 15.27 3.53
N ARG A 143 10.06 14.68 3.16
CA ARG A 143 11.13 14.34 4.12
C ARG A 143 11.77 15.57 4.73
N GLU A 144 12.14 16.60 3.94
CA GLU A 144 12.69 17.85 4.47
C GLU A 144 11.71 18.56 5.43
N PHE A 145 10.41 18.47 5.17
CA PHE A 145 9.40 18.98 6.06
C PHE A 145 9.31 18.16 7.36
N ALA A 146 9.28 16.82 7.27
CA ALA A 146 9.29 15.94 8.43
C ALA A 146 10.51 16.19 9.34
N ASP A 147 11.70 16.31 8.76
CA ASP A 147 12.95 16.60 9.49
C ASP A 147 12.88 17.94 10.24
N ARG A 148 12.31 18.99 9.63
CA ARG A 148 12.10 20.29 10.29
C ARG A 148 11.08 20.24 11.43
N GLN A 149 10.09 19.37 11.31
CA GLN A 149 9.10 19.12 12.38
C GLN A 149 9.62 18.13 13.45
N GLY A 150 10.84 17.63 13.30
CA GLY A 150 11.47 16.69 14.23
C GLY A 150 10.87 15.29 14.22
N LEU A 151 10.27 14.87 13.12
CA LEU A 151 9.62 13.57 12.95
C LEU A 151 10.60 12.49 12.50
N VAL A 152 10.29 11.24 12.81
CA VAL A 152 10.99 10.06 12.26
C VAL A 152 10.45 9.73 10.88
N GLU A 153 9.13 9.68 10.75
CA GLU A 153 8.46 9.35 9.51
C GLU A 153 7.72 10.57 8.94
N THR A 154 7.27 10.48 7.70
CA THR A 154 6.62 11.58 7.01
C THR A 154 5.14 11.73 7.39
N PRO A 155 4.66 12.98 7.52
CA PRO A 155 3.26 13.26 7.81
C PRO A 155 2.35 13.14 6.56
N ASP A 156 2.93 12.80 5.42
CA ASP A 156 2.25 12.58 4.15
C ASP A 156 2.87 11.38 3.43
N ASP A 157 2.06 10.50 2.88
CA ASP A 157 2.50 9.32 2.12
C ASP A 157 2.58 9.56 0.60
N LEU A 158 2.07 10.69 0.09
CA LEU A 158 2.10 10.99 -1.35
C LEU A 158 3.50 10.99 -1.94
N ASP A 159 4.51 11.46 -1.20
CA ASP A 159 5.89 11.51 -1.69
C ASP A 159 6.89 11.13 -0.61
N THR A 160 7.51 10.00 -0.80
CA THR A 160 8.67 9.56 -0.02
C THR A 160 9.99 9.75 -0.77
N ASN A 161 9.95 10.35 -1.96
CA ASN A 161 11.12 10.55 -2.80
C ASN A 161 11.91 11.79 -2.38
N PRO A 162 13.24 11.73 -2.30
CA PRO A 162 14.09 12.90 -2.05
C PRO A 162 14.12 13.90 -3.21
N ASP A 163 13.70 13.50 -4.40
CA ASP A 163 13.67 14.39 -5.57
C ASP A 163 12.39 15.24 -5.53
N LYS A 164 12.52 16.56 -5.75
CA LYS A 164 11.41 17.52 -5.76
C LYS A 164 10.41 17.32 -6.91
N THR A 165 10.80 16.59 -7.92
CA THR A 165 9.96 16.20 -9.05
C THR A 165 10.37 14.80 -9.47
N PHE A 166 9.42 13.91 -9.51
CA PHE A 166 9.66 12.52 -9.81
C PHE A 166 8.58 11.96 -10.75
N THR A 167 8.99 11.16 -11.72
CA THR A 167 8.07 10.43 -12.58
C THR A 167 8.47 8.96 -12.56
N THR A 168 7.52 8.10 -12.26
CA THR A 168 7.75 6.67 -12.18
C THR A 168 6.76 5.89 -13.07
N LEU A 169 7.27 4.87 -13.74
CA LEU A 169 6.47 3.80 -14.29
C LEU A 169 6.29 2.75 -13.18
N GLY A 170 5.27 2.93 -12.34
CA GLY A 170 5.02 2.06 -11.19
C GLY A 170 4.52 0.68 -11.56
N LEU A 171 3.82 0.57 -12.70
CA LEU A 171 3.21 -0.68 -13.14
C LEU A 171 3.27 -0.79 -14.66
N LEU A 172 3.80 -1.91 -15.16
CA LEU A 172 3.67 -2.34 -16.55
C LEU A 172 3.84 -3.86 -16.60
N ALA A 173 2.74 -4.58 -16.57
CA ALA A 173 2.79 -6.04 -16.46
C ALA A 173 1.71 -6.71 -17.29
N TRP A 174 1.99 -7.94 -17.68
CA TRP A 174 0.98 -8.88 -18.14
C TRP A 174 0.36 -9.58 -16.93
N GLU A 175 -0.97 -9.62 -16.88
CA GLU A 175 -1.77 -10.36 -15.91
C GLU A 175 -2.57 -11.45 -16.62
N GLN A 176 -2.53 -12.67 -16.09
CA GLN A 176 -3.29 -13.80 -16.60
C GLN A 176 -4.03 -14.50 -15.48
N GLU A 177 -5.31 -14.75 -15.66
CA GLU A 177 -6.20 -15.43 -14.73
C GLU A 177 -6.75 -16.71 -15.31
N PHE A 178 -6.95 -17.72 -14.44
CA PHE A 178 -7.52 -19.02 -14.77
C PHE A 178 -8.56 -19.40 -13.73
N HIS A 179 -9.79 -19.60 -14.19
CA HIS A 179 -10.91 -20.02 -13.35
C HIS A 179 -11.07 -21.52 -13.40
N THR A 180 -11.01 -22.20 -12.25
CA THR A 180 -11.16 -23.65 -12.13
C THR A 180 -12.36 -24.01 -11.28
N GLY A 181 -13.55 -23.65 -11.77
CA GLY A 181 -14.84 -23.79 -11.03
C GLY A 181 -15.42 -22.44 -10.66
N THR A 182 -16.38 -22.44 -9.76
CA THR A 182 -17.11 -21.22 -9.36
C THR A 182 -16.36 -20.38 -8.31
N ASP A 183 -15.50 -21.03 -7.51
CA ASP A 183 -14.87 -20.44 -6.33
C ASP A 183 -13.33 -20.56 -6.32
N LYS A 184 -12.76 -21.13 -7.37
CA LYS A 184 -11.31 -21.33 -7.46
C LYS A 184 -10.72 -20.55 -8.62
N LEU A 185 -9.71 -19.77 -8.29
CA LEU A 185 -8.97 -18.99 -9.26
C LEU A 185 -7.47 -19.10 -8.95
N TRP A 186 -6.65 -19.14 -9.97
CA TRP A 186 -5.24 -18.83 -9.86
C TRP A 186 -4.83 -17.94 -11.02
N GLY A 187 -3.74 -17.21 -10.83
CA GLY A 187 -3.23 -16.34 -11.86
C GLY A 187 -1.83 -15.87 -11.56
N TYR A 188 -1.27 -15.13 -12.50
CA TYR A 188 0.05 -14.54 -12.36
C TYR A 188 0.12 -13.17 -13.00
N ARG A 189 1.09 -12.37 -12.52
CA ARG A 189 1.54 -11.13 -13.12
C ARG A 189 3.02 -11.22 -13.42
N VAL A 190 3.46 -10.67 -14.53
CA VAL A 190 4.88 -10.61 -14.89
C VAL A 190 5.18 -9.30 -15.58
N GLY A 191 6.23 -8.60 -15.14
CA GLY A 191 6.64 -7.29 -15.65
C GLY A 191 7.12 -6.38 -14.54
N GLN A 192 7.00 -5.07 -14.75
CA GLN A 192 7.21 -4.06 -13.71
C GLN A 192 6.03 -4.10 -12.74
N LEU A 193 6.30 -4.43 -11.49
CA LEU A 193 5.31 -4.63 -10.44
C LEU A 193 5.51 -3.59 -9.33
N PHE A 194 4.41 -3.22 -8.69
CA PHE A 194 4.39 -2.41 -7.49
C PHE A 194 3.99 -3.29 -6.30
N ALA A 195 4.98 -3.71 -5.49
CA ALA A 195 4.77 -4.70 -4.43
C ALA A 195 3.75 -4.24 -3.37
N ALA A 196 3.81 -2.97 -2.96
CA ALA A 196 2.90 -2.41 -1.97
C ALA A 196 1.44 -2.41 -2.42
N GLY A 197 1.17 -2.40 -3.73
CA GLY A 197 -0.17 -2.55 -4.28
C GLY A 197 -0.73 -3.97 -4.23
N TYR A 198 0.12 -4.98 -4.04
CA TYR A 198 -0.28 -6.40 -4.09
C TYR A 198 -0.16 -7.12 -2.75
N PHE A 199 0.70 -6.63 -1.86
CA PHE A 199 1.01 -7.26 -0.58
C PHE A 199 0.77 -6.28 0.56
N GLY A 200 0.15 -6.77 1.63
CA GLY A 200 -0.12 -6.00 2.83
C GLY A 200 -1.07 -4.83 2.65
N SER A 201 -1.70 -4.72 1.50
CA SER A 201 -2.64 -3.64 1.22
C SER A 201 -3.83 -3.73 2.19
N ALA A 202 -4.34 -2.58 2.62
CA ALA A 202 -5.46 -2.47 3.52
C ALA A 202 -6.51 -1.51 2.94
N VAL A 203 -7.77 -1.71 3.26
CA VAL A 203 -8.86 -0.89 2.70
C VAL A 203 -8.84 0.51 3.31
N TYR A 204 -8.59 0.58 4.63
CA TYR A 204 -8.70 1.82 5.41
C TYR A 204 -7.34 2.45 5.75
N LEU A 205 -6.23 1.79 5.40
CA LEU A 205 -4.88 2.25 5.75
C LEU A 205 -4.00 2.57 4.53
N ASP A 206 -4.28 2.04 3.35
CA ASP A 206 -3.38 2.20 2.20
C ASP A 206 -3.93 3.13 1.11
N ASP A 207 -4.99 3.84 1.39
CA ASP A 207 -5.51 4.83 0.47
C ASP A 207 -5.46 6.22 1.13
N ASP A 208 -4.31 6.84 1.03
CA ASP A 208 -4.02 8.17 1.55
C ASP A 208 -4.90 9.27 0.95
N ARG A 209 -5.49 9.05 -0.22
CA ARG A 209 -6.44 9.99 -0.85
C ARG A 209 -7.79 10.01 -0.16
N ASN A 210 -8.19 8.88 0.44
CA ASN A 210 -9.53 8.71 0.96
C ASN A 210 -9.59 8.61 2.48
N PHE A 211 -8.47 8.23 3.17
CA PHE A 211 -8.51 7.88 4.59
C PHE A 211 -7.53 8.67 5.44
N PHE A 212 -6.25 8.30 5.50
CA PHE A 212 -5.24 8.93 6.34
C PHE A 212 -4.09 9.46 5.50
N MET A 213 -3.43 10.51 5.96
CA MET A 213 -2.29 11.11 5.27
C MET A 213 -0.97 10.66 5.85
N ALA A 214 -0.87 10.57 7.18
CA ALA A 214 0.36 10.23 7.86
C ALA A 214 0.84 8.84 7.42
N ARG A 215 2.06 8.74 6.94
CA ARG A 215 2.62 7.50 6.40
C ARG A 215 2.53 6.31 7.37
N PRO A 216 2.73 6.44 8.70
CA PRO A 216 2.51 5.33 9.61
C PRO A 216 1.09 4.78 9.62
N MET A 217 0.12 5.58 9.16
CA MET A 217 -1.28 5.17 8.99
C MET A 217 -1.59 4.76 7.56
N ALA A 218 -1.00 5.42 6.56
CA ALA A 218 -1.30 5.23 5.14
C ALA A 218 -0.47 4.13 4.47
N ALA A 219 0.67 3.75 5.05
CA ALA A 219 1.55 2.73 4.49
C ALA A 219 2.04 1.73 5.53
N ALA A 220 2.56 0.60 5.08
CA ALA A 220 3.19 -0.41 5.94
C ALA A 220 4.62 -0.01 6.34
N ALA A 221 4.83 1.20 6.88
CA ALA A 221 6.12 1.84 7.08
C ALA A 221 7.11 1.04 7.97
N GLY A 222 6.62 0.10 8.79
CA GLY A 222 7.47 -0.84 9.55
C GLY A 222 7.87 -2.10 8.78
N ALA A 223 7.46 -2.27 7.53
CA ALA A 223 7.83 -3.40 6.70
C ALA A 223 8.99 -3.04 5.76
N GLN A 224 10.00 -3.90 5.68
CA GLN A 224 11.24 -3.63 4.94
C GLN A 224 11.04 -3.38 3.44
N TRP A 225 10.01 -4.00 2.84
CA TRP A 225 9.73 -3.86 1.41
C TRP A 225 8.99 -2.57 1.06
N VAL A 226 8.57 -1.79 2.05
CA VAL A 226 7.94 -0.49 1.83
C VAL A 226 9.03 0.57 1.69
N GLY A 227 8.95 1.35 0.64
CA GLY A 227 9.91 2.42 0.37
C GLY A 227 10.65 2.24 -0.97
N ASN A 228 11.95 2.05 -0.96
CA ASN A 228 12.75 2.11 -2.19
C ASN A 228 12.69 0.85 -3.07
N ASN A 229 12.27 -0.31 -2.54
CA ASN A 229 12.36 -1.61 -3.21
C ASN A 229 11.01 -2.20 -3.59
N ASP A 230 9.96 -1.40 -3.59
CA ASP A 230 8.58 -1.84 -3.82
C ASP A 230 8.16 -1.84 -5.29
N ILE A 231 8.94 -1.25 -6.19
CA ILE A 231 8.67 -1.19 -7.64
C ILE A 231 9.84 -1.84 -8.39
N GLY A 232 9.59 -2.93 -9.08
CA GLY A 232 10.63 -3.63 -9.83
C GLY A 232 10.10 -4.68 -10.79
N LEU A 233 11.00 -5.17 -11.65
CA LEU A 233 10.70 -6.30 -12.53
C LEU A 233 10.55 -7.57 -11.71
N GLY A 234 9.50 -8.34 -11.99
CA GLY A 234 9.26 -9.56 -11.23
C GLY A 234 8.07 -10.36 -11.69
N ILE A 235 7.74 -11.34 -10.86
CA ILE A 235 6.59 -12.19 -11.02
C ILE A 235 5.82 -12.26 -9.69
N ASN A 236 4.50 -12.23 -9.79
CA ASN A 236 3.58 -12.51 -8.69
C ASN A 236 2.63 -13.64 -9.12
N VAL A 237 2.37 -14.58 -8.24
CA VAL A 237 1.43 -15.69 -8.45
C VAL A 237 0.42 -15.67 -7.30
N VAL A 238 -0.86 -15.77 -7.64
CA VAL A 238 -1.97 -15.78 -6.69
C VAL A 238 -2.82 -17.03 -6.92
N ALA A 239 -3.27 -17.64 -5.84
CA ALA A 239 -4.29 -18.67 -5.86
C ALA A 239 -5.33 -18.39 -4.78
N SER A 240 -6.61 -18.57 -5.11
CA SER A 240 -7.71 -18.34 -4.17
C SER A 240 -8.75 -19.44 -4.23
N GLN A 241 -9.42 -19.64 -3.11
CA GLN A 241 -10.61 -20.49 -2.98
C GLN A 241 -11.58 -19.87 -1.98
N GLY A 242 -12.77 -19.55 -2.43
CA GLY A 242 -13.76 -18.85 -1.62
C GLY A 242 -13.20 -17.51 -1.10
N SER A 243 -13.21 -17.34 0.21
CA SER A 243 -12.71 -16.15 0.90
C SER A 243 -11.20 -16.15 1.16
N HIS A 244 -10.51 -17.26 0.89
CA HIS A 244 -9.09 -17.39 1.20
C HIS A 244 -8.23 -17.24 -0.04
N TYR A 245 -7.03 -16.67 0.15
CA TYR A 245 -6.04 -16.61 -0.91
C TYR A 245 -4.61 -16.77 -0.38
N VAL A 246 -3.75 -17.11 -1.30
CA VAL A 246 -2.29 -17.11 -1.11
C VAL A 246 -1.68 -16.33 -2.28
N SER A 247 -0.72 -15.47 -1.99
CA SER A 247 0.07 -14.71 -2.97
C SER A 247 1.55 -14.88 -2.69
N ILE A 248 2.35 -15.10 -3.73
CA ILE A 248 3.80 -15.12 -3.65
C ILE A 248 4.40 -14.28 -4.76
N ALA A 249 5.53 -13.62 -4.50
CA ALA A 249 6.25 -12.86 -5.52
C ALA A 249 7.76 -12.96 -5.36
N ALA A 250 8.43 -12.73 -6.48
CA ALA A 250 9.86 -12.47 -6.54
C ALA A 250 10.05 -11.24 -7.46
N ILE A 251 10.60 -10.17 -6.90
CA ILE A 251 10.74 -8.87 -7.56
C ILE A 251 12.20 -8.43 -7.42
N ASP A 252 12.71 -7.68 -8.36
CA ASP A 252 14.04 -7.09 -8.31
C ASP A 252 14.25 -6.30 -7.00
N GLY A 253 15.20 -6.74 -6.18
CA GLY A 253 15.47 -6.15 -4.87
C GLY A 253 16.26 -4.84 -4.89
N LYS A 254 16.88 -4.49 -6.02
CA LYS A 254 17.61 -3.23 -6.24
C LYS A 254 16.91 -2.31 -7.23
N ALA A 255 15.65 -2.56 -7.51
CA ALA A 255 14.92 -1.80 -8.51
C ALA A 255 14.94 -0.30 -8.22
N ASN A 256 15.06 0.43 -9.29
CA ASN A 256 14.96 1.87 -9.29
C ASN A 256 13.54 2.26 -9.71
N ARG A 257 12.84 3.02 -8.89
CA ARG A 257 11.48 3.47 -9.19
C ARG A 257 11.33 4.24 -10.52
N LYS A 258 12.41 4.75 -11.10
CA LYS A 258 12.35 5.59 -12.31
C LYS A 258 12.11 4.79 -13.58
N TYR A 259 12.70 3.60 -13.71
CA TYR A 259 12.58 2.76 -14.91
C TYR A 259 12.93 1.29 -14.60
N PRO A 260 12.44 0.34 -15.42
CA PRO A 260 12.79 -1.06 -15.28
C PRO A 260 14.28 -1.29 -15.41
N GLN A 261 14.87 -2.06 -14.49
CA GLN A 261 16.26 -2.50 -14.51
C GLN A 261 16.33 -4.02 -14.52
N PHE A 262 17.40 -4.56 -15.09
CA PHE A 262 17.58 -6.01 -15.25
C PHE A 262 18.83 -6.52 -14.55
N ASP A 263 19.74 -5.65 -14.09
CA ASP A 263 21.07 -6.01 -13.64
C ASP A 263 21.02 -6.90 -12.38
N SER A 264 20.22 -6.53 -11.41
CA SER A 264 20.06 -7.25 -10.15
C SER A 264 19.27 -8.56 -10.29
N LEU A 265 18.38 -8.66 -11.28
CA LEU A 265 17.73 -9.94 -11.61
C LEU A 265 18.72 -11.01 -12.03
N LEU A 266 19.78 -10.65 -12.75
CA LEU A 266 20.82 -11.57 -13.20
C LEU A 266 21.71 -12.04 -12.04
N ASP A 267 21.85 -11.22 -11.00
CA ASP A 267 22.60 -11.52 -9.79
C ASP A 267 21.75 -12.21 -8.71
N TRP A 268 20.46 -12.47 -8.99
CA TRP A 268 19.50 -13.07 -8.07
C TRP A 268 19.29 -12.28 -6.78
N GLU A 269 19.51 -10.96 -6.82
CA GLU A 269 19.26 -10.04 -5.73
C GLU A 269 17.78 -9.65 -5.72
N LEU A 270 16.96 -10.45 -5.03
CA LEU A 270 15.50 -10.38 -5.14
C LEU A 270 14.84 -10.02 -3.81
N LEU A 271 13.73 -9.33 -3.91
CA LEU A 271 12.71 -9.21 -2.87
C LEU A 271 11.70 -10.36 -3.05
N TYR A 272 11.65 -11.26 -2.09
CA TYR A 272 10.66 -12.32 -2.01
C TYR A 272 9.52 -11.90 -1.09
N LEU A 273 8.30 -12.13 -1.51
CA LEU A 273 7.09 -11.83 -0.76
C LEU A 273 6.18 -13.04 -0.71
N ALA A 274 5.53 -13.24 0.43
CA ALA A 274 4.49 -14.24 0.60
C ALA A 274 3.39 -13.68 1.49
N GLU A 275 2.13 -13.88 1.07
CA GLU A 275 0.97 -13.43 1.82
C GLU A 275 -0.10 -14.51 1.82
N VAL A 276 -0.76 -14.67 2.95
CA VAL A 276 -2.03 -15.37 3.07
C VAL A 276 -3.08 -14.43 3.58
N GLY A 277 -4.28 -14.52 3.02
CA GLY A 277 -5.37 -13.63 3.41
C GLY A 277 -6.72 -14.31 3.44
N LEU A 278 -7.59 -13.68 4.22
CA LEU A 278 -9.01 -13.94 4.24
C LEU A 278 -9.72 -12.64 3.85
N GLU A 279 -10.58 -12.72 2.85
CA GLU A 279 -11.38 -11.60 2.36
C GLU A 279 -12.83 -12.05 2.28
N ARG A 280 -13.68 -11.46 3.13
CA ARG A 280 -15.10 -11.79 3.18
C ARG A 280 -15.92 -10.53 2.97
N ASP A 281 -17.01 -10.65 2.21
CA ASP A 281 -17.98 -9.58 1.94
C ASP A 281 -17.34 -8.27 1.45
N LEU A 282 -16.37 -8.38 0.52
CA LEU A 282 -15.62 -7.23 0.02
C LEU A 282 -16.55 -6.21 -0.64
N GLY A 283 -16.48 -4.94 -0.15
CA GLY A 283 -17.39 -3.87 -0.55
C GLY A 283 -18.79 -3.98 0.06
N GLY A 284 -19.07 -5.04 0.82
CA GLY A 284 -20.34 -5.25 1.49
C GLY A 284 -20.41 -4.66 2.90
N PRO A 285 -21.60 -4.76 3.57
CA PRO A 285 -21.80 -4.16 4.88
C PRO A 285 -20.96 -4.77 6.00
N ASP A 286 -20.59 -6.05 5.88
CA ASP A 286 -19.81 -6.80 6.88
C ASP A 286 -18.42 -7.18 6.36
N GLU A 287 -17.84 -6.32 5.52
CA GLU A 287 -16.50 -6.55 4.95
C GLU A 287 -15.51 -6.89 6.04
N THR A 288 -14.81 -7.99 5.84
CA THR A 288 -13.76 -8.45 6.76
C THR A 288 -12.56 -8.86 5.96
N VAL A 289 -11.40 -8.29 6.29
CA VAL A 289 -10.13 -8.56 5.66
C VAL A 289 -9.10 -8.88 6.73
N VAL A 290 -8.38 -9.99 6.58
CA VAL A 290 -7.26 -10.36 7.47
C VAL A 290 -6.11 -10.83 6.60
N ARG A 291 -4.90 -10.32 6.85
CA ARG A 291 -3.69 -10.66 6.07
C ARG A 291 -2.50 -10.91 6.98
N LEU A 292 -1.67 -11.82 6.55
CA LEU A 292 -0.34 -12.04 7.09
C LEU A 292 0.65 -12.08 5.92
N THR A 293 1.56 -11.13 5.91
CA THR A 293 2.57 -10.94 4.86
C THR A 293 3.97 -11.13 5.44
N ALA A 294 4.81 -11.85 4.74
CA ALA A 294 6.23 -12.01 5.06
C ALA A 294 7.07 -11.56 3.87
N SER A 295 8.21 -10.93 4.13
CA SER A 295 9.17 -10.56 3.09
C SER A 295 10.58 -10.98 3.44
N HIS A 296 11.38 -11.19 2.39
CA HIS A 296 12.82 -11.38 2.49
C HIS A 296 13.49 -10.62 1.34
N LEU A 297 14.36 -9.68 1.69
CA LEU A 297 15.21 -8.99 0.74
C LEU A 297 16.60 -9.63 0.77
N ASP A 298 17.03 -10.17 -0.37
CA ASP A 298 18.36 -10.73 -0.56
C ASP A 298 19.16 -9.79 -1.49
N VAL A 299 19.74 -8.76 -0.89
CA VAL A 299 20.51 -7.73 -1.59
C VAL A 299 21.84 -7.55 -0.90
N SER A 300 22.91 -7.64 -1.67
CA SER A 300 24.24 -7.27 -1.21
C SER A 300 24.44 -5.77 -1.38
N GLY A 301 24.58 -5.01 -0.31
CA GLY A 301 24.84 -3.58 -0.33
C GLY A 301 26.12 -3.20 0.41
N GLU A 302 26.79 -2.14 -0.04
CA GLU A 302 27.93 -1.55 0.65
C GLU A 302 27.51 -0.48 1.66
N SER A 303 26.25 -0.02 1.61
CA SER A 303 25.69 0.94 2.55
C SER A 303 25.37 0.30 3.90
N PRO A 304 25.59 0.97 5.03
CA PRO A 304 25.24 0.46 6.35
C PRO A 304 23.74 0.13 6.52
N ASN A 305 22.89 0.75 5.71
CA ASN A 305 21.43 0.58 5.73
C ASN A 305 20.92 -0.35 4.61
N GLU A 306 21.80 -0.81 3.72
CA GLU A 306 21.50 -1.74 2.65
C GLU A 306 22.05 -3.12 3.03
N GLY A 307 21.25 -4.14 2.90
CA GLY A 307 21.66 -5.52 3.19
C GLY A 307 20.45 -6.43 3.25
N PRO A 308 20.71 -7.75 3.38
CA PRO A 308 19.62 -8.70 3.51
C PRO A 308 18.79 -8.39 4.75
N GLY A 309 17.48 -8.56 4.62
CA GLY A 309 16.56 -8.34 5.73
C GLY A 309 15.25 -9.08 5.55
N GLN A 310 14.48 -9.12 6.61
CA GLN A 310 13.19 -9.79 6.66
C GLN A 310 12.17 -8.91 7.33
N SER A 311 10.91 -9.06 6.92
CA SER A 311 9.81 -8.43 7.65
C SER A 311 8.61 -9.35 7.77
N LEU A 312 7.79 -9.07 8.77
CA LEU A 312 6.51 -9.69 8.98
C LEU A 312 5.48 -8.59 9.22
N MET A 313 4.32 -8.70 8.58
CA MET A 313 3.21 -7.79 8.77
C MET A 313 1.92 -8.56 8.96
N PHE A 314 1.11 -8.08 9.90
CA PHE A 314 -0.26 -8.52 10.11
C PHE A 314 -1.18 -7.33 9.95
N SER A 315 -2.29 -7.49 9.21
CA SER A 315 -3.38 -6.51 9.15
C SER A 315 -4.73 -7.18 9.31
N ALA A 316 -5.65 -6.50 9.97
CA ALA A 316 -7.04 -6.91 10.06
C ALA A 316 -7.94 -5.69 10.03
N GLU A 317 -9.01 -5.79 9.25
CA GLU A 317 -10.00 -4.75 9.06
C GLU A 317 -11.40 -5.35 9.07
N ARG A 318 -12.35 -4.63 9.65
CA ARG A 318 -13.75 -5.02 9.63
C ARG A 318 -14.68 -3.82 9.54
N ARG A 319 -15.66 -3.91 8.65
CA ARG A 319 -16.78 -2.99 8.52
C ARG A 319 -17.98 -3.52 9.30
N PHE A 320 -18.79 -2.63 9.83
CA PHE A 320 -20.02 -2.92 10.54
C PHE A 320 -21.16 -2.09 9.94
N ASP A 321 -22.16 -2.75 9.37
CA ASP A 321 -23.40 -2.16 8.83
C ASP A 321 -23.21 -0.96 7.90
N ASN A 322 -22.11 -0.90 7.14
CA ASN A 322 -21.73 0.26 6.31
C ASN A 322 -21.59 1.59 7.07
N LEU A 323 -21.52 1.58 8.40
CA LEU A 323 -21.44 2.78 9.22
C LEU A 323 -20.09 2.96 9.87
N TRP A 324 -19.49 1.87 10.32
CA TRP A 324 -18.22 1.89 11.04
C TRP A 324 -17.26 0.88 10.46
N ALA A 325 -16.00 1.22 10.49
CA ALA A 325 -14.93 0.28 10.27
C ALA A 325 -13.90 0.39 11.41
N VAL A 326 -13.26 -0.71 11.73
CA VAL A 326 -12.09 -0.76 12.62
C VAL A 326 -10.95 -1.43 11.88
N PHE A 327 -9.73 -1.03 12.19
CA PHE A 327 -8.55 -1.61 11.58
C PHE A 327 -7.40 -1.68 12.55
N VAL A 328 -6.51 -2.63 12.33
CA VAL A 328 -5.21 -2.76 12.99
C VAL A 328 -4.19 -3.24 11.98
N ARG A 329 -2.99 -2.66 12.02
CA ARG A 329 -1.81 -3.13 11.31
C ARG A 329 -0.63 -3.17 12.29
N TRP A 330 0.07 -4.26 12.29
CA TRP A 330 1.35 -4.41 12.96
C TRP A 330 2.39 -4.90 11.96
N SER A 331 3.56 -4.29 11.95
CA SER A 331 4.67 -4.70 11.10
C SER A 331 5.96 -4.67 11.89
N LYS A 332 6.87 -5.60 11.58
CA LYS A 332 8.19 -5.69 12.20
C LYS A 332 9.21 -6.14 11.18
N SER A 333 10.32 -5.45 11.16
CA SER A 333 11.48 -5.78 10.36
C SER A 333 12.61 -6.33 11.24
N TYR A 334 13.40 -7.21 10.69
CA TYR A 334 14.51 -7.88 11.34
C TYR A 334 15.80 -7.65 10.54
N GLU A 335 16.94 -7.67 11.24
CA GLU A 335 18.28 -7.50 10.67
C GLU A 335 18.51 -6.08 10.13
N ARG A 336 19.25 -5.92 9.03
CA ARG A 336 19.59 -4.62 8.46
C ARG A 336 18.40 -4.06 7.69
N LEU A 337 17.93 -2.91 8.12
CA LEU A 337 16.68 -2.32 7.63
C LEU A 337 16.96 -1.03 6.87
N SER A 338 16.22 -0.83 5.80
CA SER A 338 16.15 0.44 5.06
C SER A 338 14.97 1.33 5.48
N GLY A 339 14.07 0.83 6.35
CA GLY A 339 12.88 1.58 6.79
C GLY A 339 13.14 2.51 7.97
N ASP A 340 12.27 3.48 8.17
CA ASP A 340 12.34 4.44 9.28
C ASP A 340 11.97 3.79 10.63
N TYR A 341 11.07 2.80 10.63
CA TYR A 341 10.71 2.02 11.82
C TYR A 341 11.16 0.56 11.72
N ARG A 342 11.67 0.03 12.81
CA ARG A 342 11.92 -1.39 13.02
C ARG A 342 10.63 -2.14 13.37
N GLU A 343 9.73 -1.49 14.11
CA GLU A 343 8.42 -2.01 14.46
C GLU A 343 7.39 -0.89 14.44
N LEU A 344 6.21 -1.14 13.90
CA LEU A 344 5.12 -0.19 13.82
C LEU A 344 3.80 -0.88 14.15
N LEU A 345 3.00 -0.26 14.99
CA LEU A 345 1.60 -0.61 15.25
C LEU A 345 0.71 0.58 14.93
N SER A 346 -0.27 0.38 14.05
CA SER A 346 -1.30 1.37 13.71
C SER A 346 -2.68 0.78 13.98
N VAL A 347 -3.53 1.54 14.65
CA VAL A 347 -4.89 1.12 15.01
C VAL A 347 -5.83 2.29 14.81
N GLY A 348 -7.04 2.05 14.34
CA GLY A 348 -8.01 3.12 14.21
C GLY A 348 -9.41 2.66 13.87
N THR A 349 -10.25 3.65 13.66
CA THR A 349 -11.65 3.49 13.32
C THR A 349 -12.07 4.53 12.28
N ALA A 350 -13.07 4.18 11.53
CA ALA A 350 -13.67 5.01 10.51
C ALA A 350 -15.18 5.09 10.70
N TRP A 351 -15.73 6.29 10.69
CA TRP A 351 -17.17 6.50 10.54
C TRP A 351 -17.44 6.74 9.06
N LEU A 352 -18.09 5.77 8.44
CA LEU A 352 -18.51 5.82 7.05
C LEU A 352 -19.84 6.56 6.97
N GLN A 353 -20.00 7.44 5.98
CA GLN A 353 -21.21 8.24 5.80
C GLN A 353 -21.55 9.15 7.01
N PRO A 354 -20.57 9.88 7.57
CA PRO A 354 -20.83 10.75 8.71
C PRO A 354 -21.91 11.77 8.35
N PHE A 355 -22.75 12.06 9.33
CA PHE A 355 -23.85 13.04 9.20
C PHE A 355 -24.85 12.73 8.08
N GLY A 356 -24.85 11.50 7.52
CA GLY A 356 -25.74 11.09 6.43
C GLY A 356 -25.24 11.43 5.02
N PHE A 357 -23.99 11.85 4.86
CA PHE A 357 -23.35 12.06 3.56
C PHE A 357 -22.70 10.78 3.06
N ASN A 358 -23.29 10.19 2.02
CA ASN A 358 -23.00 8.83 1.58
C ASN A 358 -21.55 8.55 1.12
N HIS A 359 -20.78 9.56 0.78
CA HIS A 359 -19.42 9.40 0.26
C HIS A 359 -18.37 10.07 1.14
N ASP A 360 -18.81 10.63 2.28
CA ASP A 360 -17.91 11.20 3.25
C ASP A 360 -17.32 10.10 4.16
N PHE A 361 -16.19 10.43 4.77
CA PHE A 361 -15.48 9.57 5.68
C PHE A 361 -14.89 10.40 6.82
N LEU A 362 -15.02 9.93 8.05
CA LEU A 362 -14.35 10.52 9.21
C LEU A 362 -13.51 9.46 9.89
N GLY A 363 -12.19 9.62 9.83
CA GLY A 363 -11.20 8.71 10.40
C GLY A 363 -10.59 9.22 11.70
N PHE A 364 -10.28 8.30 12.58
CA PHE A 364 -9.40 8.50 13.72
C PHE A 364 -8.47 7.32 13.86
N GLY A 365 -7.17 7.58 13.93
CA GLY A 365 -6.16 6.55 14.10
C GLY A 365 -5.06 6.98 15.06
N VAL A 366 -4.36 6.00 15.61
CA VAL A 366 -3.17 6.18 16.44
C VAL A 366 -2.10 5.19 16.00
N PHE A 367 -0.84 5.57 16.16
CA PHE A 367 0.28 4.68 15.87
C PHE A 367 1.37 4.79 16.93
N ILE A 368 2.18 3.74 17.01
CA ILE A 368 3.41 3.65 17.80
C ILE A 368 4.47 3.04 16.92
N GLY A 369 5.57 3.76 16.70
CA GLY A 369 6.71 3.31 15.92
C GLY A 369 7.98 3.23 16.76
N ASP A 370 8.73 2.13 16.66
CA ASP A 370 10.08 1.94 17.17
C ASP A 370 11.07 2.26 16.04
N PRO A 371 11.77 3.42 16.09
CA PRO A 371 12.66 3.82 15.01
C PRO A 371 13.82 2.85 14.80
N THR A 372 14.27 2.74 13.56
CA THR A 372 15.50 2.00 13.22
C THR A 372 16.74 2.67 13.81
N ASP A 373 16.74 4.00 13.87
CA ASP A 373 17.77 4.78 14.56
C ASP A 373 17.49 4.81 16.08
N PRO A 374 18.31 4.10 16.89
CA PRO A 374 18.10 4.00 18.34
C PRO A 374 18.25 5.33 19.08
N GLU A 375 18.85 6.36 18.46
CA GLU A 375 18.98 7.69 19.06
C GLU A 375 17.66 8.47 19.02
N LYS A 376 16.75 8.08 18.11
CA LYS A 376 15.49 8.80 17.94
C LYS A 376 14.42 8.47 18.98
N GLY A 377 14.48 7.30 19.65
CA GLY A 377 13.45 6.85 20.60
C GLY A 377 12.07 6.65 19.97
N ASP A 378 11.16 6.04 20.72
CA ASP A 378 9.81 5.71 20.22
C ASP A 378 9.03 6.95 19.77
N GLU A 379 8.33 6.83 18.66
CA GLU A 379 7.44 7.85 18.12
C GLU A 379 5.97 7.41 18.23
N TYR A 380 5.13 8.32 18.67
CA TYR A 380 3.70 8.12 18.86
C TYR A 380 2.96 9.17 18.05
N GLY A 381 1.85 8.78 17.45
CA GLY A 381 1.01 9.75 16.75
C GLY A 381 -0.46 9.42 16.80
N ALA A 382 -1.24 10.45 16.53
CA ALA A 382 -2.68 10.37 16.31
C ALA A 382 -3.06 11.22 15.12
N GLU A 383 -4.02 10.75 14.33
CA GLU A 383 -4.52 11.45 13.14
C GLU A 383 -6.04 11.47 13.13
N TRP A 384 -6.59 12.61 12.75
CA TRP A 384 -8.00 12.84 12.45
C TRP A 384 -8.11 13.32 11.01
N SER A 385 -8.80 12.58 10.18
CA SER A 385 -9.03 12.93 8.79
C SER A 385 -10.53 12.99 8.48
N TYR A 386 -10.95 13.93 7.67
CA TYR A 386 -12.34 14.04 7.23
C TYR A 386 -12.42 14.24 5.71
N LYS A 387 -12.75 13.19 4.97
CA LYS A 387 -13.02 13.32 3.54
C LYS A 387 -14.42 13.88 3.33
N ILE A 388 -14.49 14.97 2.59
CA ILE A 388 -15.72 15.63 2.14
C ILE A 388 -15.82 15.43 0.64
N GLN A 389 -16.76 14.61 0.18
CA GLN A 389 -17.01 14.42 -1.23
C GLN A 389 -17.85 15.58 -1.78
N LEU A 390 -17.24 16.48 -2.55
CA LEU A 390 -17.90 17.66 -3.10
C LEU A 390 -18.70 17.34 -4.37
N THR A 391 -18.12 16.53 -5.25
CA THR A 391 -18.77 16.05 -6.49
C THR A 391 -18.36 14.60 -6.73
N GLN A 392 -18.81 14.00 -7.79
CA GLN A 392 -18.36 12.65 -8.19
C GLN A 392 -16.84 12.56 -8.31
N ASP A 393 -16.20 13.62 -8.81
CA ASP A 393 -14.80 13.62 -9.19
C ASP A 393 -13.92 14.39 -8.22
N VAL A 394 -14.49 15.19 -7.30
CA VAL A 394 -13.75 16.12 -6.44
C VAL A 394 -14.03 15.84 -4.99
N SER A 395 -12.98 15.68 -4.20
CA SER A 395 -13.05 15.65 -2.75
C SER A 395 -12.07 16.60 -2.10
N LEU A 396 -12.37 17.01 -0.86
CA LEU A 396 -11.45 17.70 0.05
C LEU A 396 -11.29 16.87 1.31
N MET A 397 -10.08 16.86 1.85
CA MET A 397 -9.77 16.13 3.07
C MET A 397 -8.93 17.01 4.01
N PRO A 398 -9.55 17.78 4.90
CA PRO A 398 -8.87 18.36 6.05
C PRO A 398 -8.36 17.25 6.97
N ASP A 399 -7.17 17.49 7.51
CA ASP A 399 -6.43 16.55 8.34
C ASP A 399 -5.78 17.28 9.51
N LEU A 400 -5.72 16.61 10.65
CA LEU A 400 -5.03 17.09 11.85
C LEU A 400 -4.27 15.94 12.50
N GLN A 401 -2.97 16.11 12.63
CA GLN A 401 -2.08 15.11 13.21
C GLN A 401 -1.44 15.66 14.49
N TYR A 402 -1.22 14.79 15.47
CA TYR A 402 -0.39 15.03 16.65
C TYR A 402 0.70 13.99 16.69
N TRP A 403 1.94 14.44 16.84
CA TRP A 403 3.13 13.61 16.94
C TRP A 403 3.85 13.87 18.25
N TYR A 404 4.37 12.83 18.88
CA TYR A 404 5.15 12.89 20.10
C TYR A 404 6.29 11.89 20.04
N ARG A 405 7.47 12.34 20.40
CA ARG A 405 8.67 11.52 20.48
C ARG A 405 9.48 11.88 21.73
N LYS A 406 10.13 10.88 22.29
CA LYS A 406 11.11 11.03 23.36
C LYS A 406 12.40 10.37 22.91
N ASP A 407 13.46 11.14 22.69
CA ASP A 407 14.75 10.63 22.23
C ASP A 407 15.53 9.88 23.32
N ALA A 408 16.66 9.27 22.98
CA ALA A 408 17.53 8.54 23.89
C ALA A 408 18.12 9.42 25.02
N ASN A 409 18.10 10.74 24.89
CA ASN A 409 18.55 11.72 25.88
C ASN A 409 17.40 12.28 26.72
N ASP A 410 16.21 11.66 26.68
CA ASP A 410 14.99 12.11 27.34
C ASP A 410 14.45 13.47 26.84
N GLN A 411 14.94 13.99 25.70
CA GLN A 411 14.36 15.17 25.08
C GLN A 411 13.02 14.82 24.43
N GLN A 412 12.03 15.63 24.73
CA GLN A 412 10.67 15.44 24.22
C GLN A 412 10.40 16.42 23.08
N THR A 413 9.87 15.91 21.99
CA THR A 413 9.37 16.71 20.88
C THR A 413 7.89 16.39 20.68
N SER A 414 7.07 17.42 20.57
CA SER A 414 5.66 17.26 20.23
C SER A 414 5.29 18.25 19.15
N THR A 415 4.62 17.78 18.10
CA THR A 415 4.30 18.58 16.92
C THR A 415 2.85 18.37 16.54
N TRP A 416 2.16 19.46 16.23
CA TRP A 416 0.87 19.44 15.53
C TRP A 416 1.10 19.72 14.06
N ILE A 417 0.45 18.95 13.19
CA ILE A 417 0.43 19.17 11.75
C ILE A 417 -1.03 19.29 11.32
N ALA A 418 -1.32 20.37 10.63
CA ALA A 418 -2.63 20.59 10.00
C ALA A 418 -2.45 20.54 8.49
N GLY A 419 -3.27 19.75 7.82
CA GLY A 419 -3.24 19.55 6.38
C GLY A 419 -4.60 19.74 5.72
N ILE A 420 -4.54 19.96 4.42
CA ILE A 420 -5.71 19.86 3.55
C ILE A 420 -5.29 19.24 2.22
N ARG A 421 -5.99 18.21 1.81
CA ARG A 421 -5.80 17.55 0.52
C ARG A 421 -7.02 17.76 -0.36
N GLY A 422 -6.79 18.14 -1.60
CA GLY A 422 -7.79 18.16 -2.66
C GLY A 422 -7.52 17.06 -3.67
N ASN A 423 -8.51 16.26 -4.02
CA ASN A 423 -8.40 15.21 -5.01
C ASN A 423 -9.35 15.47 -6.16
N PHE A 424 -8.87 15.24 -7.37
CA PHE A 424 -9.65 15.16 -8.60
C PHE A 424 -9.44 13.78 -9.22
N GLU A 425 -10.51 13.00 -9.33
CA GLU A 425 -10.51 11.64 -9.92
C GLU A 425 -11.21 11.65 -11.29
N PHE A 426 -10.73 10.83 -12.24
CA PHE A 426 -11.31 10.77 -13.60
C PHE A 426 -11.21 9.38 -14.25
#